data_30fa61126c986474260a48fa4693ff9a
#
_entry.id   30fa61126c986474260a48fa4693ff9a
#
_cell.length_a   1.000
_cell.length_b   1.000
_cell.length_c   1.000
_cell.angle_alpha   90.00
_cell.angle_beta   90.00
_cell.angle_gamma   90.00
#
_symmetry.space_group_name_H-M   'P 1'
#
loop_
_entity.id
_entity.type
_entity.pdbx_description
1 polymer ?
#
loop_
_entity_poly.entity_id
_entity_poly.type
_entity_poly.pdbx_seq_one_letter_code
_entity_poly.pdbx_strand_id
1 'polypeptide(L)'
;MTQINKHLKKVQKGEDRGCCGIPGIPDPRFLKAFSDSTRLRILAHLVEAGEPQMVSEIAKNFPIDVSVVSRHLAILRNEGILLAEKQGKEVYYTVRYEFLSSIFRGFASAIESCCPSKEKSS
;
A
#
# COMPACT_ATOMS: atom_id res chain seq x y z
N MET A 1 9.04 -7.35 -5.28
CA MET A 1 8.99 -7.45 -3.82
C MET A 1 10.18 -8.13 -3.21
N THR A 2 10.61 -9.22 -3.80
CA THR A 2 11.75 -9.92 -3.25
C THR A 2 12.99 -9.07 -3.13
N GLN A 3 13.27 -8.29 -4.14
CA GLN A 3 14.41 -7.41 -4.10
C GLN A 3 14.30 -6.39 -3.00
N ILE A 4 13.10 -5.88 -2.81
CA ILE A 4 12.84 -4.89 -1.80
C ILE A 4 13.07 -5.48 -0.43
N ASN A 5 12.65 -6.72 -0.24
CA ASN A 5 12.86 -7.38 1.02
C ASN A 5 14.33 -7.56 1.32
N LYS A 6 15.08 -7.88 0.30
CA LYS A 6 16.50 -8.03 0.49
C LYS A 6 17.13 -6.74 0.94
N HIS A 7 16.71 -5.67 0.32
CA HIS A 7 17.22 -4.36 0.66
C HIS A 7 16.89 -4.04 2.11
N LEU A 8 15.68 -4.33 2.51
CA LEU A 8 15.27 -4.07 3.88
C LEU A 8 16.08 -4.90 4.86
N LYS A 9 16.36 -6.12 4.50
CA LYS A 9 17.16 -6.95 5.37
C LYS A 9 18.54 -6.38 5.58
N LYS A 10 19.13 -5.86 4.54
CA LYS A 10 20.43 -5.25 4.67
C LYS A 10 20.36 -4.07 5.60
N VAL A 11 19.35 -3.26 5.45
CA VAL A 11 19.17 -2.12 6.32
C VAL A 11 19.01 -2.56 7.76
N GLN A 12 18.24 -3.60 7.95
CA GLN A 12 18.03 -4.10 9.29
C GLN A 12 19.34 -4.52 9.92
N LYS A 13 20.15 -5.21 9.17
CA LYS A 13 21.42 -5.63 9.70
C LYS A 13 22.25 -4.45 10.11
N GLY A 14 22.28 -3.45 9.30
CA GLY A 14 23.08 -2.31 9.60
C GLY A 14 22.57 -1.55 10.78
N GLU A 15 21.28 -1.56 10.98
CA GLU A 15 20.68 -0.76 12.01
C GLU A 15 20.39 -1.46 13.27
N ASP A 16 20.57 -2.76 13.27
CA ASP A 16 20.17 -3.52 14.38
C ASP A 16 20.65 -3.03 15.68
N ARG A 17 21.80 -2.54 15.78
CA ARG A 17 22.35 -2.19 17.05
C ARG A 17 21.69 -1.01 17.66
N GLY A 18 21.07 -0.19 16.91
CA GLY A 18 20.42 0.94 17.51
C GLY A 18 19.00 0.55 17.74
N CYS A 19 18.30 1.25 18.51
CA CYS A 19 16.91 0.97 18.68
C CYS A 19 16.12 1.40 17.46
N CYS A 20 16.83 1.87 16.47
CA CYS A 20 16.15 2.36 15.28
C CYS A 20 16.19 1.43 14.11
N GLY A 21 16.66 0.23 14.29
CA GLY A 21 16.57 -0.75 13.24
C GLY A 21 15.13 -1.18 13.16
N ILE A 22 14.47 -0.88 12.09
CA ILE A 22 13.04 -1.14 12.00
C ILE A 22 12.75 -2.14 10.92
N PRO A 23 12.54 -3.38 11.29
CA PRO A 23 12.29 -4.41 10.30
C PRO A 23 10.98 -4.29 9.55
N GLY A 24 10.07 -3.53 10.01
CA GLY A 24 8.78 -3.43 9.37
C GLY A 24 8.58 -2.23 8.47
N ILE A 25 9.63 -1.53 8.12
CA ILE A 25 9.47 -0.34 7.28
C ILE A 25 9.13 -0.74 5.85
N PRO A 26 8.05 -0.22 5.31
CA PRO A 26 7.68 -0.53 3.92
C PRO A 26 8.62 0.14 2.94
N ASP A 27 8.63 -0.37 1.72
CA ASP A 27 9.40 0.23 0.66
C ASP A 27 8.88 1.63 0.36
N PRO A 28 9.76 2.59 0.12
CA PRO A 28 9.31 3.95 -0.21
C PRO A 28 8.37 4.02 -1.41
N ARG A 29 8.55 3.16 -2.40
CA ARG A 29 7.66 3.17 -3.55
C ARG A 29 6.25 2.75 -3.15
N PHE A 30 6.15 1.81 -2.22
CA PHE A 30 4.86 1.40 -1.70
C PHE A 30 4.18 2.57 -1.00
N LEU A 31 4.91 3.27 -0.14
CA LEU A 31 4.36 4.41 0.57
C LEU A 31 4.03 5.54 -0.38
N LYS A 32 4.85 5.71 -1.40
CA LYS A 32 4.61 6.78 -2.36
C LYS A 32 3.30 6.61 -3.10
N ALA A 33 2.86 5.37 -3.28
CA ALA A 33 1.60 5.13 -3.94
C ALA A 33 0.44 5.76 -3.16
N PHE A 34 0.62 6.00 -1.88
CA PHE A 34 -0.43 6.62 -1.07
C PHE A 34 -0.30 8.14 -0.99
N SER A 35 0.70 8.71 -1.63
CA SER A 35 0.94 10.13 -1.47
C SER A 35 0.15 11.01 -2.43
N ASP A 36 -0.68 10.42 -3.26
CA ASP A 36 -1.52 11.16 -4.18
C ASP A 36 -2.95 11.15 -3.68
N SER A 37 -3.56 12.31 -3.54
CA SER A 37 -4.89 12.39 -2.95
C SER A 37 -5.94 11.66 -3.78
N THR A 38 -5.82 11.71 -5.09
CA THR A 38 -6.77 11.02 -5.95
C THR A 38 -6.64 9.51 -5.78
N ARG A 39 -5.40 9.02 -5.70
CA ARG A 39 -5.19 7.60 -5.52
C ARG A 39 -5.74 7.12 -4.18
N LEU A 40 -5.56 7.91 -3.13
CA LEU A 40 -6.11 7.54 -1.84
C LEU A 40 -7.62 7.46 -1.89
N ARG A 41 -8.24 8.39 -2.60
CA ARG A 41 -9.69 8.39 -2.70
C ARG A 41 -10.19 7.21 -3.52
N ILE A 42 -9.46 6.85 -4.55
CA ILE A 42 -9.81 5.66 -5.32
C ILE A 42 -9.70 4.42 -4.44
N LEU A 43 -8.64 4.33 -3.67
CA LEU A 43 -8.46 3.20 -2.79
C LEU A 43 -9.58 3.15 -1.76
N ALA A 44 -9.91 4.29 -1.16
CA ALA A 44 -10.98 4.34 -0.19
C ALA A 44 -12.31 3.90 -0.80
N HIS A 45 -12.54 4.32 -2.03
CA HIS A 45 -13.75 3.92 -2.73
C HIS A 45 -13.83 2.39 -2.89
N LEU A 46 -12.70 1.80 -3.25
CA LEU A 46 -12.65 0.35 -3.43
C LEU A 46 -12.84 -0.38 -2.11
N VAL A 47 -12.26 0.15 -1.05
CA VAL A 47 -12.43 -0.44 0.27
C VAL A 47 -13.89 -0.40 0.69
N GLU A 48 -14.53 0.73 0.45
CA GLU A 48 -15.93 0.87 0.79
C GLU A 48 -16.83 -0.02 -0.04
N ALA A 49 -16.51 -0.20 -1.30
CA ALA A 49 -17.31 -1.03 -2.16
C ALA A 49 -17.28 -2.48 -1.70
N GLY A 50 -16.13 -2.93 -1.21
CA GLY A 50 -16.01 -4.26 -0.67
C GLY A 50 -16.10 -5.39 -1.67
N GLU A 51 -16.06 -5.07 -2.95
CA GLU A 51 -16.18 -6.09 -4.00
C GLU A 51 -15.40 -5.63 -5.22
N PRO A 52 -15.05 -6.56 -6.12
CA PRO A 52 -14.30 -6.19 -7.32
C PRO A 52 -15.05 -5.18 -8.16
N GLN A 53 -14.32 -4.25 -8.74
CA GLN A 53 -14.93 -3.23 -9.57
C GLN A 53 -14.12 -2.99 -10.84
N MET A 54 -14.83 -2.70 -11.94
CA MET A 54 -14.20 -2.38 -13.20
C MET A 54 -13.78 -0.92 -13.22
N VAL A 55 -12.84 -0.63 -14.09
CA VAL A 55 -12.37 0.76 -14.25
C VAL A 55 -13.52 1.71 -14.50
N SER A 56 -14.44 1.31 -15.37
CA SER A 56 -15.55 2.18 -15.72
C SER A 56 -16.45 2.48 -14.52
N GLU A 57 -16.63 1.49 -13.66
CA GLU A 57 -17.45 1.69 -12.47
C GLU A 57 -16.76 2.64 -11.51
N ILE A 58 -15.47 2.47 -11.37
CA ILE A 58 -14.72 3.32 -10.48
C ILE A 58 -14.73 4.75 -11.00
N ALA A 59 -14.50 4.90 -12.30
CA ALA A 59 -14.40 6.23 -12.90
C ALA A 59 -15.66 7.05 -12.78
N LYS A 60 -16.81 6.40 -12.68
CA LYS A 60 -18.06 7.13 -12.53
C LYS A 60 -18.09 7.98 -11.28
N ASN A 61 -17.28 7.65 -10.32
CA ASN A 61 -17.30 8.35 -9.04
C ASN A 61 -16.28 9.47 -8.93
N PHE A 62 -15.57 9.73 -10.02
CA PHE A 62 -14.52 10.75 -9.97
C PHE A 62 -14.61 11.64 -11.19
N PRO A 63 -14.40 12.95 -11.01
CA PRO A 63 -14.48 13.89 -12.13
C PRO A 63 -13.19 13.94 -12.93
N ILE A 64 -12.71 12.77 -13.34
CA ILE A 64 -11.49 12.68 -14.13
C ILE A 64 -11.68 11.61 -15.19
N ASP A 65 -10.81 11.64 -16.19
CA ASP A 65 -10.91 10.69 -17.29
C ASP A 65 -10.67 9.27 -16.87
N VAL A 66 -11.32 8.36 -17.56
CA VAL A 66 -11.12 6.94 -17.32
C VAL A 66 -9.64 6.58 -17.47
N SER A 67 -8.95 7.19 -18.42
CA SER A 67 -7.55 6.89 -18.64
C SER A 67 -6.70 7.28 -17.42
N VAL A 68 -7.07 8.36 -16.75
CA VAL A 68 -6.35 8.78 -15.56
C VAL A 68 -6.63 7.83 -14.41
N VAL A 69 -7.88 7.42 -14.27
CA VAL A 69 -8.23 6.44 -13.24
C VAL A 69 -7.46 5.15 -13.48
N SER A 70 -7.40 4.73 -14.73
CA SER A 70 -6.70 3.52 -15.09
C SER A 70 -5.21 3.59 -14.70
N ARG A 71 -4.61 4.76 -14.90
CA ARG A 71 -3.22 4.96 -14.55
C ARG A 71 -2.98 4.86 -13.05
N HIS A 72 -3.88 5.45 -12.28
CA HIS A 72 -3.79 5.36 -10.83
C HIS A 72 -3.97 3.93 -10.35
N LEU A 73 -4.89 3.21 -10.98
CA LEU A 73 -5.10 1.81 -10.62
C LEU A 73 -3.87 0.97 -10.94
N ALA A 74 -3.20 1.28 -12.04
CA ALA A 74 -2.01 0.54 -12.41
C ALA A 74 -0.89 0.75 -11.39
N ILE A 75 -0.76 1.98 -10.90
CA ILE A 75 0.25 2.27 -9.88
C ILE A 75 -0.04 1.47 -8.61
N LEU A 76 -1.28 1.48 -8.18
CA LEU A 76 -1.66 0.74 -6.99
C LEU A 76 -1.45 -0.76 -7.17
N ARG A 77 -1.79 -1.27 -8.34
CA ARG A 77 -1.59 -2.67 -8.63
C ARG A 77 -0.11 -3.05 -8.63
N ASN A 78 0.71 -2.21 -9.23
CA ASN A 78 2.14 -2.49 -9.34
C ASN A 78 2.81 -2.56 -7.97
N GLU A 79 2.28 -1.86 -6.99
CA GLU A 79 2.82 -1.91 -5.65
C GLU A 79 2.17 -2.99 -4.79
N GLY A 80 1.33 -3.81 -5.39
CA GLY A 80 0.72 -4.92 -4.66
C GLY A 80 -0.47 -4.54 -3.80
N ILE A 81 -0.94 -3.29 -3.92
CA ILE A 81 -2.07 -2.83 -3.13
C ILE A 81 -3.37 -3.36 -3.69
N LEU A 82 -3.43 -3.47 -5.01
CA LEU A 82 -4.61 -4.00 -5.68
C LEU A 82 -4.27 -5.26 -6.45
N LEU A 83 -5.28 -6.09 -6.60
CA LEU A 83 -5.18 -7.25 -7.44
C LEU A 83 -6.08 -6.99 -8.65
N ALA A 84 -5.57 -7.27 -9.84
CA ALA A 84 -6.34 -7.11 -11.07
C ALA A 84 -6.65 -8.47 -11.63
N GLU A 85 -7.92 -8.71 -11.89
CA GLU A 85 -8.33 -10.00 -12.41
C GLU A 85 -9.13 -9.81 -13.67
N LYS A 86 -8.74 -10.50 -14.72
CA LYS A 86 -9.44 -10.38 -15.99
C LYS A 86 -10.57 -11.39 -16.06
N GLN A 87 -11.75 -10.91 -16.42
CA GLN A 87 -12.90 -11.78 -16.61
C GLN A 87 -13.50 -11.42 -17.97
N GLY A 88 -13.26 -12.26 -18.96
CA GLY A 88 -13.68 -11.93 -20.31
C GLY A 88 -12.88 -10.78 -20.83
N LYS A 89 -13.55 -9.71 -21.21
CA LYS A 89 -12.88 -8.52 -21.71
C LYS A 89 -12.68 -7.49 -20.62
N GLU A 90 -13.22 -7.75 -19.45
CA GLU A 90 -13.18 -6.77 -18.38
C GLU A 90 -12.09 -7.09 -17.38
N VAL A 91 -11.57 -6.05 -16.76
CA VAL A 91 -10.60 -6.23 -15.70
C VAL A 91 -11.20 -5.70 -14.42
N TYR A 92 -11.17 -6.51 -13.39
CA TYR A 92 -11.73 -6.14 -12.09
C TYR A 92 -10.63 -5.91 -11.09
N TYR A 93 -10.76 -4.89 -10.30
CA TYR A 93 -9.77 -4.54 -9.29
C TYR A 93 -10.31 -4.79 -7.90
N THR A 94 -9.47 -5.38 -7.06
CA THR A 94 -9.85 -5.70 -5.69
C THR A 94 -8.71 -5.28 -4.77
N VAL A 95 -9.05 -4.80 -3.59
CA VAL A 95 -8.04 -4.43 -2.61
C VAL A 95 -7.50 -5.69 -1.95
N ARG A 96 -6.19 -5.77 -1.81
CA ARG A 96 -5.57 -6.87 -1.13
C ARG A 96 -5.54 -6.57 0.36
N TYR A 97 -6.67 -6.78 1.00
CA TYR A 97 -6.88 -6.37 2.38
C TYR A 97 -5.85 -6.92 3.37
N GLU A 98 -5.64 -8.21 3.33
CA GLU A 98 -4.72 -8.82 4.28
C GLU A 98 -3.30 -8.36 4.09
N PHE A 99 -2.87 -8.27 2.85
CA PHE A 99 -1.54 -7.82 2.54
C PHE A 99 -1.35 -6.40 3.03
N LEU A 100 -2.31 -5.55 2.71
CA LEU A 100 -2.25 -4.14 3.06
C LEU A 100 -2.23 -3.96 4.57
N SER A 101 -3.18 -4.58 5.25
CA SER A 101 -3.25 -4.39 6.69
C SER A 101 -2.05 -4.99 7.39
N SER A 102 -1.49 -6.08 6.87
CA SER A 102 -0.32 -6.65 7.52
C SER A 102 0.90 -5.76 7.38
N ILE A 103 1.04 -5.08 6.24
CA ILE A 103 2.16 -4.16 6.07
C ILE A 103 2.05 -2.99 7.03
N PHE A 104 0.88 -2.39 7.13
CA PHE A 104 0.71 -1.26 8.03
C PHE A 104 0.75 -1.66 9.50
N ARG A 105 0.24 -2.83 9.79
CA ARG A 105 0.32 -3.32 11.17
C ARG A 105 1.77 -3.60 11.55
N GLY A 106 2.54 -4.17 10.62
CA GLY A 106 3.94 -4.41 10.87
C GLY A 106 4.72 -3.12 11.05
N PHE A 107 4.38 -2.11 10.26
CA PHE A 107 5.02 -0.82 10.37
C PHE A 107 4.70 -0.20 11.72
N ALA A 108 3.43 -0.22 12.10
CA ALA A 108 3.03 0.33 13.38
C ALA A 108 3.71 -0.41 14.53
N SER A 109 3.77 -1.72 14.42
CA SER A 109 4.39 -2.52 15.45
C SER A 109 5.88 -2.21 15.56
N ALA A 110 6.53 -2.02 14.43
CA ALA A 110 7.95 -1.68 14.44
C ALA A 110 8.19 -0.35 15.12
N ILE A 111 7.35 0.63 14.81
CA ILE A 111 7.47 1.94 15.42
C ILE A 111 7.28 1.85 16.93
N GLU A 112 6.29 1.09 17.34
CA GLU A 112 5.99 0.98 18.75
C GLU A 112 7.06 0.25 19.53
N SER A 113 7.69 -0.71 18.92
CA SER A 113 8.69 -1.48 19.65
C SER A 113 10.05 -0.86 19.63
N CYS A 114 10.28 0.09 18.75
CA CYS A 114 11.57 0.75 18.72
C CYS A 114 11.52 1.91 19.68
N CYS A 115 12.24 1.86 20.74
CA CYS A 115 12.32 2.93 21.74
C CYS A 115 10.97 3.25 22.39
N PRO A 116 10.29 2.23 22.88
CA PRO A 116 8.98 2.48 23.50
C PRO A 116 9.04 3.33 24.74
N SER A 117 10.14 3.28 25.45
CA SER A 117 10.23 4.06 26.66
C SER A 117 10.24 5.55 26.38
N LYS A 118 10.77 5.94 25.25
CA LYS A 118 10.76 7.34 24.89
C LYS A 118 9.36 7.82 24.63
N GLU A 119 8.59 6.99 23.97
CA GLU A 119 7.22 7.34 23.71
C GLU A 119 6.43 7.51 24.95
N LYS A 120 6.67 6.64 25.89
CA LYS A 120 5.94 6.74 27.12
C LYS A 120 6.25 7.99 27.87
N SER A 121 7.47 8.43 27.82
CA SER A 121 7.83 9.59 28.58
C SER A 121 7.29 10.85 27.95
N SER A 122 6.99 10.80 26.71
CA SER A 122 6.39 11.98 26.10
C SER A 122 4.89 11.95 26.21
#